data_b23471dcd54d9a0b8c097ecc8f0ae19b
#
_entry.id   b23471dcd54d9a0b8c097ecc8f0ae19b
#
_cell.length_a   1.000
_cell.length_b   1.000
_cell.length_c   1.000
_cell.angle_alpha   90.00
_cell.angle_beta   90.00
_cell.angle_gamma   90.00
#
_symmetry.space_group_name_H-M   'P 1'
#
loop_
_entity.id
_entity.type
_entity.pdbx_description
1 polymer ?
#
loop_
_entity_poly.entity_id
_entity_poly.type
_entity_poly.pdbx_seq_one_letter_code
_entity_poly.pdbx_strand_id
1 'polypeptide(L)'
;MKRIANITATALCMTSSAALAQSKVEVMHFWTSGGEAAALGTIRDKVTEAGIGWEDAPVAGGGGDQAKTALQARIAAGDPPAAMLMLGQNIIDWANEGILGDVNKVAAAEGWDAVLPQAVQDFNKINGDYVAAPTNVHRTDMIWASKAAFEKIGADIPETWDEFNALATRYLAAGILPVAHGGQAWQEAYMFEALVLGVGGADFYRDALVSLDEEALGSETMQAVFDQMAEIRGMVDENFSGRDWNLATAMVINGEAAMQIMGDWAKGEFTNAGKVAGEDFACMDVKRNALHDVAFAVVGVHVPDRQESGGRCGVAFALAEIRFGV
;
A
#
# COMPACT_ATOMS: atom_id res chain seq x y z
N MET A 1 70.53 52.78 23.03
CA MET A 1 69.07 52.86 23.19
C MET A 1 68.47 51.74 22.34
N LYS A 2 68.12 50.64 22.94
CA LYS A 2 67.48 49.47 22.31
C LYS A 2 65.98 49.53 22.55
N ARG A 3 65.17 49.67 21.52
CA ARG A 3 63.68 49.58 21.62
C ARG A 3 63.31 48.14 21.52
N ILE A 4 62.66 47.64 22.58
CA ILE A 4 62.03 46.30 22.61
C ILE A 4 60.61 46.48 22.07
N ALA A 5 60.30 45.82 20.99
CA ALA A 5 58.95 45.76 20.44
C ALA A 5 58.20 44.61 21.07
N ASN A 6 57.15 44.89 21.81
CA ASN A 6 56.24 43.88 22.35
C ASN A 6 55.28 43.45 21.23
N ILE A 7 55.33 42.19 20.83
CA ILE A 7 54.38 41.58 19.93
C ILE A 7 53.35 40.87 20.83
N THR A 8 52.14 41.45 20.91
CA THR A 8 51.00 40.86 21.57
C THR A 8 50.35 39.87 20.57
N ALA A 9 50.51 38.60 20.81
CA ALA A 9 49.84 37.55 20.04
C ALA A 9 48.40 37.40 20.53
N THR A 10 47.44 37.85 19.74
CA THR A 10 46.02 37.63 19.98
C THR A 10 45.64 36.23 19.51
N ALA A 11 45.46 35.29 20.45
CA ALA A 11 44.98 33.96 20.13
C ALA A 11 43.47 34.02 19.76
N LEU A 12 43.17 33.84 18.48
CA LEU A 12 41.82 33.75 17.98
C LEU A 12 41.29 32.36 18.26
N CYS A 13 40.49 32.16 19.34
CA CYS A 13 39.76 30.94 19.59
C CYS A 13 38.69 30.75 18.51
N MET A 14 38.98 29.96 17.48
CA MET A 14 37.96 29.45 16.57
C MET A 14 37.16 28.38 17.33
N THR A 15 36.00 28.76 17.84
CA THR A 15 34.98 27.79 18.29
C THR A 15 34.42 27.13 17.03
N SER A 16 34.94 25.94 16.70
CA SER A 16 34.32 25.05 15.70
C SER A 16 32.98 24.63 16.26
N SER A 17 31.89 25.27 15.85
CA SER A 17 30.58 24.72 16.02
C SER A 17 30.53 23.43 15.21
N ALA A 18 30.71 22.28 15.86
CA ALA A 18 30.37 21.00 15.25
C ALA A 18 28.85 21.09 14.98
N ALA A 19 28.50 21.32 13.73
CA ALA A 19 27.13 21.09 13.29
C ALA A 19 26.86 19.61 13.56
N LEU A 20 26.04 19.31 14.55
CA LEU A 20 25.50 17.97 14.75
C LEU A 20 24.77 17.65 13.44
N ALA A 21 25.32 16.75 12.64
CA ALA A 21 24.63 16.25 11.47
C ALA A 21 23.31 15.67 11.97
N GLN A 22 22.21 16.33 11.58
CA GLN A 22 20.88 15.85 11.92
C GLN A 22 20.74 14.45 11.34
N SER A 23 20.36 13.47 12.18
CA SER A 23 20.09 12.13 11.72
C SER A 23 19.02 12.17 10.63
N LYS A 24 19.29 11.54 9.49
CA LYS A 24 18.42 11.55 8.31
C LYS A 24 18.09 10.11 7.93
N VAL A 25 16.83 9.87 7.60
CA VAL A 25 16.35 8.60 7.07
C VAL A 25 15.92 8.78 5.62
N GLU A 26 16.52 8.02 4.73
CA GLU A 26 16.05 7.89 3.35
C GLU A 26 14.98 6.82 3.32
N VAL A 27 13.78 7.17 2.81
CA VAL A 27 12.65 6.25 2.73
C VAL A 27 12.25 6.04 1.27
N MET A 28 12.47 4.83 0.79
CA MET A 28 12.06 4.41 -0.54
C MET A 28 10.61 3.92 -0.49
N HIS A 29 9.78 4.39 -1.41
CA HIS A 29 8.36 4.03 -1.42
C HIS A 29 7.77 4.15 -2.83
N PHE A 30 6.57 3.57 -3.03
CA PHE A 30 5.81 3.65 -4.27
C PHE A 30 4.47 4.39 -4.10
N TRP A 31 4.21 4.99 -2.96
CA TRP A 31 3.02 5.80 -2.68
C TRP A 31 3.14 7.19 -3.31
N THR A 32 2.70 7.31 -4.55
CA THR A 32 2.86 8.53 -5.36
C THR A 32 1.54 9.17 -5.80
N SER A 33 0.40 8.51 -5.60
CA SER A 33 -0.92 9.11 -5.83
C SER A 33 -1.27 10.16 -4.78
N GLY A 34 -2.33 10.93 -5.00
CA GLY A 34 -2.74 11.97 -4.07
C GLY A 34 -3.07 11.46 -2.68
N GLY A 35 -3.86 10.38 -2.57
CA GLY A 35 -4.23 9.73 -1.32
C GLY A 35 -3.05 9.07 -0.62
N GLU A 36 -2.23 8.37 -1.36
CA GLU A 36 -1.03 7.70 -0.84
C GLU A 36 0.01 8.70 -0.32
N ALA A 37 0.28 9.78 -1.08
CA ALA A 37 1.22 10.83 -0.67
C ALA A 37 0.76 11.56 0.60
N ALA A 38 -0.56 11.76 0.77
CA ALA A 38 -1.12 12.32 1.99
C ALA A 38 -0.93 11.37 3.20
N ALA A 39 -1.12 10.07 3.02
CA ALA A 39 -0.89 9.07 4.06
C ALA A 39 0.60 9.02 4.47
N LEU A 40 1.51 8.98 3.49
CA LEU A 40 2.96 9.01 3.73
C LEU A 40 3.38 10.31 4.43
N GLY A 41 2.76 11.44 4.08
CA GLY A 41 2.97 12.73 4.72
C GLY A 41 2.78 12.67 6.23
N THR A 42 1.81 11.91 6.71
CA THR A 42 1.55 11.72 8.15
C THR A 42 2.75 11.06 8.85
N ILE A 43 3.36 10.05 8.22
CA ILE A 43 4.54 9.36 8.76
C ILE A 43 5.74 10.30 8.73
N ARG A 44 5.99 10.96 7.60
CA ARG A 44 7.08 11.93 7.43
C ARG A 44 7.02 13.04 8.50
N ASP A 45 5.83 13.59 8.74
CA ASP A 45 5.66 14.68 9.68
C ASP A 45 5.99 14.21 11.11
N LYS A 46 5.60 13.00 11.51
CA LYS A 46 5.96 12.39 12.79
C LYS A 46 7.46 12.16 12.94
N VAL A 47 8.12 11.67 11.90
CA VAL A 47 9.59 11.49 11.88
C VAL A 47 10.30 12.83 12.04
N THR A 48 9.81 13.86 11.35
CA THR A 48 10.36 15.21 11.39
C THR A 48 10.11 15.88 12.77
N GLU A 49 8.92 15.72 13.36
CA GLU A 49 8.60 16.16 14.71
C GLU A 49 9.54 15.53 15.77
N ALA A 50 9.97 14.29 15.54
CA ALA A 50 10.96 13.60 16.37
C ALA A 50 12.40 14.11 16.17
N GLY A 51 12.62 15.13 15.32
CA GLY A 51 13.94 15.71 15.06
C GLY A 51 14.79 14.92 14.07
N ILE A 52 14.22 13.97 13.35
CA ILE A 52 14.89 13.15 12.34
C ILE A 52 14.59 13.73 10.96
N GLY A 53 15.65 13.98 10.15
CA GLY A 53 15.48 14.42 8.76
C GLY A 53 14.87 13.33 7.90
N TRP A 54 13.95 13.69 7.01
CA TRP A 54 13.35 12.79 6.02
C TRP A 54 13.94 13.05 4.64
N GLU A 55 14.35 12.00 3.96
CA GLU A 55 14.70 12.02 2.55
C GLU A 55 13.75 11.11 1.78
N ASP A 56 13.00 11.73 0.89
CA ASP A 56 11.98 11.07 0.09
C ASP A 56 12.61 10.42 -1.13
N ALA A 57 12.38 9.12 -1.34
CA ALA A 57 12.89 8.35 -2.47
C ALA A 57 11.75 7.62 -3.19
N PRO A 58 10.85 8.38 -3.87
CA PRO A 58 9.69 7.80 -4.54
C PRO A 58 10.10 7.03 -5.79
N VAL A 59 9.50 5.85 -5.99
CA VAL A 59 9.60 5.05 -7.21
C VAL A 59 8.19 4.81 -7.72
N ALA A 60 7.75 5.64 -8.65
CA ALA A 60 6.42 5.51 -9.23
C ALA A 60 6.26 4.19 -9.98
N GLY A 61 5.03 3.68 -9.96
CA GLY A 61 4.63 2.47 -10.69
C GLY A 61 4.07 1.38 -9.81
N GLY A 62 3.02 0.80 -10.32
CA GLY A 62 2.07 -0.10 -9.76
C GLY A 62 2.51 -1.11 -8.73
N GLY A 63 1.88 -1.05 -7.57
CA GLY A 63 1.96 -2.09 -6.55
C GLY A 63 3.36 -2.34 -5.96
N GLY A 64 4.36 -1.51 -6.31
CA GLY A 64 5.72 -1.63 -5.79
C GLY A 64 6.69 -2.47 -6.63
N ASP A 65 6.31 -2.98 -7.79
CA ASP A 65 7.18 -3.81 -8.64
C ASP A 65 8.44 -3.06 -9.10
N GLN A 66 8.28 -1.79 -9.53
CA GLN A 66 9.41 -0.94 -9.92
C GLN A 66 10.29 -0.60 -8.71
N ALA A 67 9.68 -0.36 -7.55
CA ALA A 67 10.41 -0.11 -6.31
C ALA A 67 11.20 -1.36 -5.86
N LYS A 68 10.63 -2.57 -6.00
CA LYS A 68 11.33 -3.84 -5.75
C LYS A 68 12.55 -4.00 -6.67
N THR A 69 12.39 -3.71 -7.96
CA THR A 69 13.49 -3.78 -8.93
C THR A 69 14.58 -2.76 -8.60
N ALA A 70 14.21 -1.52 -8.25
CA ALA A 70 15.15 -0.49 -7.85
C ALA A 70 15.90 -0.85 -6.56
N LEU A 71 15.20 -1.46 -5.57
CA LEU A 71 15.82 -1.96 -4.34
C LEU A 71 16.87 -3.03 -4.65
N GLN A 72 16.56 -4.02 -5.51
CA GLN A 72 17.50 -5.06 -5.91
C GLN A 72 18.78 -4.46 -6.50
N ALA A 73 18.64 -3.48 -7.39
CA ALA A 73 19.79 -2.80 -7.99
C ALA A 73 20.62 -2.05 -6.94
N ARG A 74 19.98 -1.35 -5.99
CA ARG A 74 20.68 -0.62 -4.92
C ARG A 74 21.39 -1.56 -3.94
N ILE A 75 20.77 -2.68 -3.58
CA ILE A 75 21.42 -3.72 -2.74
C ILE A 75 22.65 -4.28 -3.45
N ALA A 76 22.53 -4.62 -4.74
CA ALA A 76 23.67 -5.12 -5.53
C ALA A 76 24.81 -4.09 -5.65
N ALA A 77 24.49 -2.80 -5.64
CA ALA A 77 25.47 -1.71 -5.63
C ALA A 77 26.07 -1.43 -4.24
N GLY A 78 25.57 -2.07 -3.17
CA GLY A 78 26.00 -1.80 -1.79
C GLY A 78 25.47 -0.47 -1.22
N ASP A 79 24.40 0.06 -1.78
CA ASP A 79 23.77 1.34 -1.39
C ASP A 79 22.27 1.17 -1.14
N PRO A 80 21.84 0.31 -0.20
CA PRO A 80 20.43 0.15 0.14
C PRO A 80 19.86 1.43 0.79
N PRO A 81 18.54 1.70 0.66
CA PRO A 81 17.89 2.79 1.37
C PRO A 81 17.89 2.52 2.88
N ALA A 82 17.74 3.57 3.69
CA ALA A 82 17.63 3.42 5.14
C ALA A 82 16.30 2.75 5.56
N ALA A 83 15.24 2.98 4.79
CA ALA A 83 13.95 2.33 4.97
C ALA A 83 13.24 2.17 3.63
N MET A 84 12.37 1.18 3.52
CA MET A 84 11.54 0.98 2.33
C MET A 84 10.13 0.50 2.71
N LEU A 85 9.14 1.02 2.00
CA LEU A 85 7.77 0.53 2.05
C LEU A 85 7.68 -0.81 1.30
N MET A 86 7.19 -1.85 1.98
CA MET A 86 7.10 -3.20 1.42
C MET A 86 5.70 -3.80 1.66
N LEU A 87 5.29 -4.68 0.78
CA LEU A 87 4.09 -5.50 0.94
C LEU A 87 4.43 -6.83 1.61
N GLY A 88 3.47 -7.42 2.34
CA GLY A 88 3.62 -8.57 3.23
C GLY A 88 4.60 -9.65 2.79
N GLN A 89 4.34 -10.35 1.66
CA GLN A 89 5.22 -11.43 1.21
C GLN A 89 6.65 -10.97 0.89
N ASN A 90 6.83 -9.76 0.37
CA ASN A 90 8.17 -9.22 0.10
C ASN A 90 8.99 -9.03 1.38
N ILE A 91 8.34 -8.75 2.52
CA ILE A 91 9.01 -8.66 3.82
C ILE A 91 9.60 -10.03 4.18
N ILE A 92 8.81 -11.11 4.02
CA ILE A 92 9.25 -12.48 4.30
C ILE A 92 10.42 -12.87 3.39
N ASP A 93 10.32 -12.59 2.09
CA ASP A 93 11.35 -12.91 1.11
C ASP A 93 12.70 -12.25 1.49
N TRP A 94 12.71 -10.94 1.73
CA TRP A 94 13.92 -10.20 2.08
C TRP A 94 14.47 -10.56 3.46
N ALA A 95 13.59 -10.89 4.43
CA ALA A 95 14.01 -11.37 5.74
C ALA A 95 14.77 -12.71 5.63
N ASN A 96 14.26 -13.64 4.81
CA ASN A 96 14.91 -14.93 4.58
C ASN A 96 16.27 -14.81 3.87
N GLU A 97 16.47 -13.74 3.09
CA GLU A 97 17.78 -13.42 2.49
C GLU A 97 18.71 -12.67 3.45
N GLY A 98 18.26 -12.36 4.67
CA GLY A 98 19.07 -11.68 5.68
C GLY A 98 19.40 -10.22 5.36
N ILE A 99 18.60 -9.59 4.52
CA ILE A 99 18.77 -8.18 4.09
C ILE A 99 18.15 -7.20 5.09
N LEU A 100 17.11 -7.64 5.80
CA LEU A 100 16.36 -6.79 6.72
C LEU A 100 17.03 -6.72 8.10
N GLY A 101 17.11 -5.52 8.67
CA GLY A 101 17.42 -5.32 10.07
C GLY A 101 16.19 -5.57 10.96
N ASP A 102 16.38 -5.54 12.30
CA ASP A 102 15.30 -5.71 13.25
C ASP A 102 14.81 -4.41 13.87
N VAL A 103 13.57 -4.41 14.31
CA VAL A 103 12.93 -3.35 15.08
C VAL A 103 12.46 -3.85 16.46
N ASN A 104 13.05 -4.91 16.97
CA ASN A 104 12.70 -5.59 18.21
C ASN A 104 12.60 -4.66 19.42
N LYS A 105 13.49 -3.67 19.52
CA LYS A 105 13.48 -2.71 20.64
C LYS A 105 12.20 -1.89 20.68
N VAL A 106 11.71 -1.47 19.50
CA VAL A 106 10.45 -0.72 19.37
C VAL A 106 9.28 -1.65 19.63
N ALA A 107 9.27 -2.82 19.00
CA ALA A 107 8.23 -3.82 19.17
C ALA A 107 8.02 -4.22 20.63
N ALA A 108 9.10 -4.40 21.39
CA ALA A 108 9.05 -4.72 22.81
C ALA A 108 8.55 -3.52 23.66
N ALA A 109 9.01 -2.31 23.34
CA ALA A 109 8.60 -1.10 24.08
C ALA A 109 7.12 -0.79 23.91
N GLU A 110 6.58 -1.01 22.70
CA GLU A 110 5.19 -0.77 22.33
C GLU A 110 4.28 -1.99 22.54
N GLY A 111 4.83 -3.12 22.98
CA GLY A 111 4.08 -4.34 23.29
C GLY A 111 3.39 -4.98 22.08
N TRP A 112 4.02 -4.97 20.92
CA TRP A 112 3.41 -5.41 19.64
C TRP A 112 2.84 -6.82 19.68
N ASP A 113 3.46 -7.76 20.38
CA ASP A 113 2.93 -9.12 20.54
C ASP A 113 1.54 -9.17 21.20
N ALA A 114 1.18 -8.14 22.00
CA ALA A 114 -0.10 -8.08 22.68
C ALA A 114 -1.16 -7.26 21.92
N VAL A 115 -0.74 -6.32 21.06
CA VAL A 115 -1.66 -5.37 20.43
C VAL A 115 -1.88 -5.61 18.94
N LEU A 116 -0.93 -6.26 18.24
CA LEU A 116 -1.05 -6.54 16.82
C LEU A 116 -1.87 -7.82 16.59
N PRO A 117 -2.82 -7.83 15.64
CA PRO A 117 -3.45 -9.05 15.19
C PRO A 117 -2.42 -10.07 14.69
N GLN A 118 -2.71 -11.38 14.87
CA GLN A 118 -1.79 -12.44 14.46
C GLN A 118 -1.42 -12.35 12.98
N ALA A 119 -2.38 -12.09 12.09
CA ALA A 119 -2.12 -11.93 10.66
C ALA A 119 -1.12 -10.80 10.34
N VAL A 120 -1.08 -9.74 11.13
CA VAL A 120 -0.09 -8.66 10.99
C VAL A 120 1.27 -9.12 11.51
N GLN A 121 1.29 -9.84 12.64
CA GLN A 121 2.55 -10.39 13.17
C GLN A 121 3.20 -11.36 12.20
N ASP A 122 2.42 -12.23 11.55
CA ASP A 122 2.92 -13.27 10.64
C ASP A 122 3.72 -12.70 9.45
N PHE A 123 3.42 -11.47 9.02
CA PHE A 123 4.17 -10.79 7.96
C PHE A 123 5.32 -9.91 8.46
N ASN A 124 5.34 -9.53 9.73
CA ASN A 124 6.33 -8.57 10.25
C ASN A 124 7.31 -9.21 11.25
N LYS A 125 6.98 -10.39 11.79
CA LYS A 125 7.81 -11.12 12.75
C LYS A 125 8.30 -12.44 12.16
N ILE A 126 9.52 -12.44 11.65
CA ILE A 126 10.11 -13.57 10.93
C ILE A 126 11.21 -14.18 11.81
N ASN A 127 11.18 -15.50 11.98
CA ASN A 127 12.14 -16.24 12.83
C ASN A 127 12.24 -15.73 14.28
N GLY A 128 11.20 -15.09 14.78
CA GLY A 128 11.13 -14.54 16.14
C GLY A 128 11.48 -13.06 16.25
N ASP A 129 12.00 -12.44 15.21
CA ASP A 129 12.37 -11.04 15.16
C ASP A 129 11.36 -10.20 14.36
N TYR A 130 10.99 -9.02 14.87
CA TYR A 130 10.28 -8.03 14.09
C TYR A 130 11.22 -7.34 13.12
N VAL A 131 11.07 -7.64 11.84
CA VAL A 131 11.93 -7.15 10.73
C VAL A 131 11.29 -5.99 9.97
N ALA A 132 10.05 -5.67 10.28
CA ALA A 132 9.33 -4.54 9.71
C ALA A 132 8.36 -3.94 10.74
N ALA A 133 8.08 -2.65 10.59
CA ALA A 133 7.05 -1.95 11.35
C ALA A 133 5.76 -1.87 10.51
N PRO A 134 4.63 -2.44 10.96
CA PRO A 134 3.37 -2.32 10.23
C PRO A 134 2.91 -0.87 10.22
N THR A 135 2.66 -0.31 9.04
CA THR A 135 2.17 1.06 8.87
C THR A 135 0.67 1.13 8.68
N ASN A 136 0.10 0.15 7.98
CA ASN A 136 -1.33 0.01 7.76
C ASN A 136 -1.68 -1.43 7.33
N VAL A 137 -2.97 -1.68 7.21
CA VAL A 137 -3.55 -2.93 6.69
C VAL A 137 -4.59 -2.53 5.67
N HIS A 138 -4.56 -3.15 4.50
CA HIS A 138 -5.47 -2.85 3.40
C HIS A 138 -6.47 -3.98 3.17
N ARG A 139 -7.68 -3.59 2.82
CA ARG A 139 -8.70 -4.44 2.25
C ARG A 139 -8.64 -4.33 0.73
N THR A 140 -8.37 -5.45 0.05
CA THR A 140 -8.06 -5.44 -1.39
C THR A 140 -9.27 -5.68 -2.30
N ASP A 141 -10.31 -6.31 -1.81
CA ASP A 141 -11.46 -6.85 -2.54
C ASP A 141 -12.72 -5.96 -2.43
N MET A 142 -12.60 -4.71 -2.87
CA MET A 142 -13.72 -3.75 -2.82
C MET A 142 -14.14 -3.31 -4.21
N ILE A 143 -15.42 -2.96 -4.34
CA ILE A 143 -15.96 -2.29 -5.51
C ILE A 143 -16.31 -0.85 -5.13
N TRP A 144 -15.78 0.09 -5.86
CA TRP A 144 -16.06 1.53 -5.76
C TRP A 144 -17.08 1.92 -6.83
N ALA A 145 -18.16 2.56 -6.44
CA ALA A 145 -19.27 2.87 -7.32
C ALA A 145 -19.62 4.36 -7.31
N SER A 146 -19.77 4.94 -8.49
CA SER A 146 -20.26 6.33 -8.68
C SER A 146 -21.77 6.39 -8.52
N LYS A 147 -22.27 7.00 -7.45
CA LYS A 147 -23.72 7.14 -7.26
C LYS A 147 -24.38 7.92 -8.40
N ALA A 148 -23.73 8.96 -8.90
CA ALA A 148 -24.23 9.72 -10.06
C ALA A 148 -24.41 8.85 -11.32
N ALA A 149 -23.51 7.89 -11.55
CA ALA A 149 -23.64 6.96 -12.67
C ALA A 149 -24.84 6.01 -12.49
N PHE A 150 -25.07 5.51 -11.27
CA PHE A 150 -26.23 4.67 -10.94
C PHE A 150 -27.55 5.44 -11.06
N GLU A 151 -27.60 6.66 -10.54
CA GLU A 151 -28.77 7.55 -10.66
C GLU A 151 -29.13 7.85 -12.12
N LYS A 152 -28.11 8.07 -12.98
CA LYS A 152 -28.30 8.37 -14.40
C LYS A 152 -29.02 7.27 -15.15
N ILE A 153 -28.83 6.01 -14.80
CA ILE A 153 -29.52 4.86 -15.41
C ILE A 153 -30.71 4.36 -14.58
N GLY A 154 -30.98 4.99 -13.42
CA GLY A 154 -32.06 4.56 -12.52
C GLY A 154 -31.85 3.12 -12.04
N ALA A 155 -30.63 2.77 -11.63
CA ALA A 155 -30.29 1.45 -11.12
C ALA A 155 -29.91 1.51 -9.64
N ASP A 156 -30.18 0.42 -8.94
CA ASP A 156 -29.64 0.17 -7.61
C ASP A 156 -28.21 -0.40 -7.73
N ILE A 157 -27.44 -0.25 -6.66
CA ILE A 157 -26.11 -0.81 -6.54
C ILE A 157 -26.23 -2.34 -6.47
N PRO A 158 -25.47 -3.10 -7.30
CA PRO A 158 -25.59 -4.56 -7.36
C PRO A 158 -25.11 -5.22 -6.07
N GLU A 159 -25.78 -6.29 -5.66
CA GLU A 159 -25.37 -7.11 -4.52
C GLU A 159 -24.74 -8.45 -4.94
N THR A 160 -24.89 -8.83 -6.22
CA THR A 160 -24.39 -10.08 -6.80
C THR A 160 -23.66 -9.85 -8.12
N TRP A 161 -22.82 -10.81 -8.53
CA TRP A 161 -22.17 -10.77 -9.84
C TRP A 161 -23.16 -10.79 -11.01
N ASP A 162 -24.27 -11.50 -10.89
CA ASP A 162 -25.32 -11.53 -11.92
C ASP A 162 -25.95 -10.14 -12.11
N GLU A 163 -26.25 -9.44 -11.01
CA GLU A 163 -26.74 -8.07 -11.04
C GLU A 163 -25.70 -7.11 -11.60
N PHE A 164 -24.43 -7.27 -11.19
CA PHE A 164 -23.31 -6.49 -11.71
C PHE A 164 -23.21 -6.64 -13.24
N ASN A 165 -23.21 -7.87 -13.75
CA ASN A 165 -23.13 -8.16 -15.17
C ASN A 165 -24.33 -7.61 -15.95
N ALA A 166 -25.54 -7.68 -15.38
CA ALA A 166 -26.75 -7.17 -16.00
C ALA A 166 -26.73 -5.64 -16.19
N LEU A 167 -25.97 -4.90 -15.40
CA LEU A 167 -25.86 -3.44 -15.52
C LEU A 167 -24.97 -2.99 -16.69
N ALA A 168 -24.05 -3.82 -17.15
CA ALA A 168 -23.05 -3.44 -18.17
C ALA A 168 -23.70 -2.87 -19.45
N THR A 169 -24.69 -3.57 -20.01
CA THR A 169 -25.40 -3.12 -21.24
C THR A 169 -26.12 -1.79 -21.02
N ARG A 170 -26.70 -1.56 -19.83
CA ARG A 170 -27.41 -0.31 -19.49
C ARG A 170 -26.44 0.86 -19.41
N TYR A 171 -25.25 0.67 -18.83
CA TYR A 171 -24.22 1.70 -18.76
C TYR A 171 -23.68 2.06 -20.14
N LEU A 172 -23.36 1.07 -20.97
CA LEU A 172 -22.89 1.29 -22.34
C LEU A 172 -23.93 2.06 -23.16
N ALA A 173 -25.22 1.73 -23.04
CA ALA A 173 -26.29 2.46 -23.71
C ALA A 173 -26.42 3.93 -23.22
N ALA A 174 -26.03 4.22 -21.99
CA ALA A 174 -26.03 5.57 -21.41
C ALA A 174 -24.72 6.34 -21.68
N GLY A 175 -23.76 5.73 -22.40
CA GLY A 175 -22.45 6.31 -22.69
C GLY A 175 -21.54 6.40 -21.46
N ILE A 176 -21.72 5.48 -20.50
CA ILE A 176 -20.90 5.34 -19.30
C ILE A 176 -20.13 4.03 -19.41
N LEU A 177 -18.85 4.05 -19.10
CA LEU A 177 -18.04 2.83 -19.00
C LEU A 177 -18.52 2.01 -17.78
N PRO A 178 -18.85 0.71 -17.91
CA PRO A 178 -19.28 -0.06 -16.75
C PRO A 178 -18.21 -0.19 -15.68
N VAL A 179 -16.96 -0.52 -16.08
CA VAL A 179 -15.83 -0.74 -15.17
C VAL A 179 -14.61 0.04 -15.60
N ALA A 180 -14.07 0.89 -14.73
CA ALA A 180 -12.75 1.47 -14.88
C ALA A 180 -11.70 0.48 -14.36
N HIS A 181 -10.65 0.24 -15.14
CA HIS A 181 -9.56 -0.66 -14.77
C HIS A 181 -8.23 -0.16 -15.29
N GLY A 182 -7.13 -0.52 -14.64
CA GLY A 182 -5.81 -0.05 -14.99
C GLY A 182 -4.97 -1.03 -15.81
N GLY A 183 -5.24 -2.32 -15.80
CA GLY A 183 -4.56 -3.34 -16.62
C GLY A 183 -3.06 -3.49 -16.36
N GLN A 184 -2.56 -3.07 -15.20
CA GLN A 184 -1.23 -3.44 -14.72
C GLN A 184 -1.32 -4.81 -14.04
N ALA A 185 -0.27 -5.62 -14.09
CA ALA A 185 -0.29 -7.01 -13.59
C ALA A 185 -0.82 -7.14 -12.15
N TRP A 186 -0.42 -6.25 -11.25
CA TRP A 186 -0.90 -6.25 -9.88
C TRP A 186 -2.40 -5.92 -9.76
N GLN A 187 -2.95 -5.06 -10.62
CA GLN A 187 -4.38 -4.74 -10.64
C GLN A 187 -5.20 -5.93 -11.15
N GLU A 188 -4.68 -6.65 -12.15
CA GLU A 188 -5.27 -7.92 -12.61
C GLU A 188 -5.27 -8.97 -11.49
N ALA A 189 -4.18 -9.07 -10.72
CA ALA A 189 -4.09 -9.99 -9.58
C ALA A 189 -5.13 -9.66 -8.50
N TYR A 190 -5.28 -8.39 -8.10
CA TYR A 190 -6.30 -8.02 -7.12
C TYR A 190 -7.72 -8.22 -7.63
N MET A 191 -7.98 -7.95 -8.90
CA MET A 191 -9.29 -8.29 -9.51
C MET A 191 -9.53 -9.80 -9.46
N PHE A 192 -8.53 -10.60 -9.80
CA PHE A 192 -8.63 -12.07 -9.71
C PHE A 192 -8.89 -12.55 -8.28
N GLU A 193 -8.15 -12.02 -7.29
CA GLU A 193 -8.37 -12.35 -5.87
C GLU A 193 -9.79 -12.00 -5.40
N ALA A 194 -10.30 -10.81 -5.77
CA ALA A 194 -11.66 -10.40 -5.46
C ALA A 194 -12.70 -11.36 -6.10
N LEU A 195 -12.43 -11.85 -7.30
CA LEU A 195 -13.29 -12.84 -7.96
C LEU A 195 -13.22 -14.22 -7.31
N VAL A 196 -12.02 -14.69 -6.95
CA VAL A 196 -11.85 -15.96 -6.21
C VAL A 196 -12.66 -15.91 -4.91
N LEU A 197 -12.58 -14.83 -4.16
CA LEU A 197 -13.35 -14.65 -2.93
C LEU A 197 -14.85 -14.50 -3.22
N GLY A 198 -15.23 -13.69 -4.18
CA GLY A 198 -16.64 -13.39 -4.48
C GLY A 198 -17.39 -14.54 -5.12
N VAL A 199 -16.75 -15.38 -5.93
CA VAL A 199 -17.35 -16.54 -6.59
C VAL A 199 -17.27 -17.79 -5.70
N GLY A 200 -16.09 -18.03 -5.11
CA GLY A 200 -15.82 -19.27 -4.35
C GLY A 200 -16.05 -19.17 -2.86
N GLY A 201 -15.99 -17.95 -2.29
CA GLY A 201 -16.04 -17.73 -0.86
C GLY A 201 -14.69 -17.94 -0.16
N ALA A 202 -14.67 -17.67 1.16
CA ALA A 202 -13.44 -17.63 1.94
C ALA A 202 -12.71 -18.97 2.04
N ASP A 203 -13.42 -20.07 2.18
CA ASP A 203 -12.80 -21.40 2.25
C ASP A 203 -12.12 -21.74 0.92
N PHE A 204 -12.81 -21.50 -0.20
CA PHE A 204 -12.24 -21.69 -1.53
C PHE A 204 -11.04 -20.77 -1.77
N TYR A 205 -11.10 -19.52 -1.36
CA TYR A 205 -9.97 -18.59 -1.44
C TYR A 205 -8.75 -19.14 -0.70
N ARG A 206 -8.95 -19.64 0.52
CA ARG A 206 -7.88 -20.24 1.34
C ARG A 206 -7.27 -21.47 0.68
N ASP A 207 -8.12 -22.37 0.19
CA ASP A 207 -7.67 -23.60 -0.45
C ASP A 207 -6.91 -23.29 -1.76
N ALA A 208 -7.45 -22.42 -2.61
CA ALA A 208 -6.88 -22.11 -3.91
C ALA A 208 -5.64 -21.23 -3.84
N LEU A 209 -5.64 -20.14 -3.03
CA LEU A 209 -4.60 -19.12 -3.07
C LEU A 209 -3.62 -19.15 -1.89
N VAL A 210 -3.98 -19.79 -0.78
CA VAL A 210 -3.10 -19.89 0.39
C VAL A 210 -2.50 -21.29 0.48
N SER A 211 -3.32 -22.33 0.39
CA SER A 211 -2.87 -23.73 0.43
C SER A 211 -2.36 -24.24 -0.91
N LEU A 212 -2.70 -23.57 -2.01
CA LEU A 212 -2.39 -23.97 -3.39
C LEU A 212 -2.86 -25.38 -3.70
N ASP A 213 -4.06 -25.74 -3.24
CA ASP A 213 -4.65 -27.05 -3.40
C ASP A 213 -4.97 -27.33 -4.88
N GLU A 214 -4.44 -28.42 -5.43
CA GLU A 214 -4.60 -28.76 -6.85
C GLU A 214 -6.04 -29.04 -7.24
N GLU A 215 -6.87 -29.61 -6.34
CA GLU A 215 -8.28 -29.87 -6.60
C GLU A 215 -9.07 -28.56 -6.65
N ALA A 216 -8.82 -27.63 -5.75
CA ALA A 216 -9.40 -26.29 -5.77
C ALA A 216 -9.02 -25.52 -7.04
N LEU A 217 -7.73 -25.53 -7.39
CA LEU A 217 -7.20 -24.84 -8.59
C LEU A 217 -7.74 -25.43 -9.91
N GLY A 218 -8.04 -26.74 -9.95
CA GLY A 218 -8.60 -27.43 -11.12
C GLY A 218 -10.13 -27.52 -11.14
N SER A 219 -10.83 -26.87 -10.23
CA SER A 219 -12.27 -27.03 -10.02
C SER A 219 -13.14 -26.24 -11.00
N GLU A 220 -14.43 -26.63 -11.09
CA GLU A 220 -15.46 -25.83 -11.78
C GLU A 220 -15.64 -24.44 -11.16
N THR A 221 -15.38 -24.27 -9.85
CA THR A 221 -15.42 -22.98 -9.17
C THR A 221 -14.32 -22.07 -9.70
N MET A 222 -13.09 -22.55 -9.88
CA MET A 222 -12.01 -21.79 -10.49
C MET A 222 -12.32 -21.44 -11.94
N GLN A 223 -12.92 -22.35 -12.70
CA GLN A 223 -13.39 -22.03 -14.05
C GLN A 223 -14.41 -20.90 -14.03
N ALA A 224 -15.37 -20.89 -13.11
CA ALA A 224 -16.35 -19.81 -12.97
C ALA A 224 -15.70 -18.46 -12.59
N VAL A 225 -14.59 -18.46 -11.84
CA VAL A 225 -13.79 -17.27 -11.55
C VAL A 225 -13.21 -16.69 -12.86
N PHE A 226 -12.61 -17.52 -13.70
CA PHE A 226 -12.07 -17.07 -14.99
C PHE A 226 -13.18 -16.62 -15.97
N ASP A 227 -14.32 -17.28 -15.97
CA ASP A 227 -15.46 -16.87 -16.77
C ASP A 227 -15.96 -15.48 -16.34
N GLN A 228 -16.07 -15.21 -15.03
CA GLN A 228 -16.43 -13.90 -14.51
C GLN A 228 -15.36 -12.83 -14.83
N MET A 229 -14.07 -13.19 -14.78
CA MET A 229 -12.99 -12.29 -15.20
C MET A 229 -13.10 -11.91 -16.68
N ALA A 230 -13.45 -12.87 -17.54
CA ALA A 230 -13.69 -12.63 -18.95
C ALA A 230 -14.90 -11.71 -19.20
N GLU A 231 -15.98 -11.87 -18.44
CA GLU A 231 -17.15 -10.96 -18.49
C GLU A 231 -16.74 -9.51 -18.14
N ILE A 232 -16.00 -9.32 -17.02
CA ILE A 232 -15.53 -7.99 -16.62
C ILE A 232 -14.59 -7.41 -17.67
N ARG A 233 -13.78 -8.25 -18.31
CA ARG A 233 -12.89 -7.84 -19.38
C ARG A 233 -13.63 -7.21 -20.57
N GLY A 234 -14.85 -7.65 -20.84
CA GLY A 234 -15.76 -7.06 -21.82
C GLY A 234 -16.36 -5.70 -21.40
N MET A 235 -16.19 -5.30 -20.12
CA MET A 235 -16.79 -4.09 -19.56
C MET A 235 -15.81 -2.93 -19.41
N VAL A 236 -14.52 -3.14 -19.67
CA VAL A 236 -13.46 -2.14 -19.59
C VAL A 236 -13.17 -1.54 -20.97
N ASP A 237 -12.60 -0.33 -20.99
CA ASP A 237 -12.23 0.33 -22.26
C ASP A 237 -10.99 -0.28 -22.92
N GLU A 238 -10.81 -0.02 -24.22
CA GLU A 238 -9.69 -0.54 -25.00
C GLU A 238 -8.33 0.02 -24.57
N ASN A 239 -8.28 1.18 -23.92
CA ASN A 239 -7.06 1.88 -23.53
C ASN A 239 -6.66 1.64 -22.06
N PHE A 240 -7.20 0.61 -21.42
CA PHE A 240 -6.97 0.34 -20.00
C PHE A 240 -5.54 -0.14 -19.71
N SER A 241 -4.88 -0.78 -20.69
CA SER A 241 -3.57 -1.41 -20.50
C SER A 241 -2.51 -0.42 -20.00
N GLY A 242 -1.87 -0.75 -18.88
CA GLY A 242 -0.83 0.07 -18.26
C GLY A 242 -1.32 1.35 -17.58
N ARG A 243 -2.63 1.62 -17.55
CA ARG A 243 -3.19 2.76 -16.82
C ARG A 243 -2.93 2.59 -15.33
N ASP A 244 -2.48 3.67 -14.68
CA ASP A 244 -2.36 3.68 -13.23
C ASP A 244 -3.72 3.60 -12.55
N TRP A 245 -3.78 2.91 -11.42
CA TRP A 245 -5.02 2.63 -10.69
C TRP A 245 -5.80 3.89 -10.29
N ASN A 246 -5.10 4.95 -9.89
CA ASN A 246 -5.70 6.22 -9.49
C ASN A 246 -6.33 6.97 -10.67
N LEU A 247 -5.82 6.77 -11.89
CA LEU A 247 -6.46 7.30 -13.10
C LEU A 247 -7.77 6.57 -13.39
N ALA A 248 -7.83 5.26 -13.16
CA ALA A 248 -9.08 4.51 -13.23
C ALA A 248 -10.06 4.97 -12.14
N THR A 249 -9.58 5.22 -10.91
CA THR A 249 -10.40 5.79 -9.83
C THR A 249 -10.95 7.17 -10.21
N ALA A 250 -10.15 8.01 -10.85
CA ALA A 250 -10.61 9.33 -11.33
C ALA A 250 -11.77 9.24 -12.33
N MET A 251 -11.81 8.20 -13.18
CA MET A 251 -12.93 7.96 -14.08
C MET A 251 -14.25 7.72 -13.33
N VAL A 252 -14.19 6.98 -12.21
CA VAL A 252 -15.36 6.74 -11.34
C VAL A 252 -15.76 8.04 -10.60
N ILE A 253 -14.79 8.78 -10.08
CA ILE A 253 -14.99 10.07 -9.41
C ILE A 253 -15.69 11.07 -10.33
N ASN A 254 -15.32 11.10 -11.61
CA ASN A 254 -15.87 12.01 -12.63
C ASN A 254 -17.20 11.51 -13.23
N GLY A 255 -17.64 10.28 -12.93
CA GLY A 255 -18.83 9.66 -13.52
C GLY A 255 -18.65 9.20 -14.97
N GLU A 256 -17.41 9.09 -15.45
CA GLU A 256 -17.04 8.54 -16.77
C GLU A 256 -17.17 7.01 -16.76
N ALA A 257 -16.91 6.40 -15.60
CA ALA A 257 -17.14 4.99 -15.33
C ALA A 257 -18.06 4.79 -14.13
N ALA A 258 -18.79 3.69 -14.13
CA ALA A 258 -19.73 3.39 -13.06
C ALA A 258 -19.04 2.78 -11.83
N MET A 259 -18.10 1.86 -12.04
CA MET A 259 -17.50 1.08 -10.97
C MET A 259 -16.00 0.86 -11.20
N GLN A 260 -15.28 0.50 -10.13
CA GLN A 260 -13.90 0.03 -10.14
C GLN A 260 -13.73 -1.05 -9.07
N ILE A 261 -13.08 -2.16 -9.40
CA ILE A 261 -12.62 -3.16 -8.43
C ILE A 261 -11.22 -2.73 -8.01
N MET A 262 -11.05 -2.35 -6.73
CA MET A 262 -9.78 -1.81 -6.21
C MET A 262 -9.79 -1.82 -4.68
N GLY A 263 -8.63 -1.90 -4.07
CA GLY A 263 -8.50 -1.88 -2.63
C GLY A 263 -8.93 -0.57 -1.95
N ASP A 264 -8.99 -0.60 -0.64
CA ASP A 264 -9.52 0.49 0.20
C ASP A 264 -8.71 1.79 0.11
N TRP A 265 -7.47 1.75 -0.36
CA TRP A 265 -6.66 2.94 -0.64
C TRP A 265 -7.31 3.88 -1.66
N ALA A 266 -8.17 3.37 -2.55
CA ALA A 266 -8.91 4.19 -3.50
C ALA A 266 -9.79 5.25 -2.82
N LYS A 267 -10.26 5.01 -1.57
CA LYS A 267 -10.97 6.00 -0.77
C LYS A 267 -10.20 7.31 -0.64
N GLY A 268 -8.87 7.24 -0.55
CA GLY A 268 -8.01 8.42 -0.47
C GLY A 268 -8.17 9.36 -1.65
N GLU A 269 -8.31 8.81 -2.87
CA GLU A 269 -8.53 9.60 -4.09
C GLU A 269 -9.91 10.28 -4.09
N PHE A 270 -10.97 9.56 -3.69
CA PHE A 270 -12.29 10.16 -3.53
C PHE A 270 -12.29 11.28 -2.50
N THR A 271 -11.64 11.09 -1.35
CA THR A 271 -11.52 12.09 -0.30
C THR A 271 -10.74 13.32 -0.77
N ASN A 272 -9.63 13.14 -1.46
CA ASN A 272 -8.85 14.24 -2.05
C ASN A 272 -9.63 15.03 -3.09
N ALA A 273 -10.52 14.38 -3.82
CA ALA A 273 -11.43 15.01 -4.77
C ALA A 273 -12.64 15.70 -4.08
N GLY A 274 -12.69 15.72 -2.75
CA GLY A 274 -13.78 16.32 -1.97
C GLY A 274 -15.07 15.51 -2.01
N LYS A 275 -15.00 14.21 -2.35
CA LYS A 275 -16.16 13.33 -2.43
C LYS A 275 -16.51 12.73 -1.08
N VAL A 276 -17.80 12.59 -0.81
CA VAL A 276 -18.36 12.11 0.45
C VAL A 276 -18.94 10.70 0.28
N ALA A 277 -18.47 9.76 1.11
CA ALA A 277 -18.97 8.39 1.12
C ALA A 277 -20.48 8.38 1.48
N GLY A 278 -21.27 7.60 0.75
CA GLY A 278 -22.72 7.53 0.91
C GLY A 278 -23.50 8.63 0.17
N GLU A 279 -22.85 9.74 -0.19
CA GLU A 279 -23.45 10.83 -0.98
C GLU A 279 -23.01 10.77 -2.45
N ASP A 280 -21.69 10.83 -2.71
CA ASP A 280 -21.12 10.85 -4.06
C ASP A 280 -20.77 9.46 -4.57
N PHE A 281 -20.30 8.60 -3.67
CA PHE A 281 -19.87 7.23 -3.99
C PHE A 281 -20.31 6.24 -2.93
N ALA A 282 -20.36 4.97 -3.32
CA ALA A 282 -20.49 3.84 -2.42
C ALA A 282 -19.27 2.92 -2.56
N CYS A 283 -18.94 2.25 -1.47
CA CYS A 283 -18.03 1.11 -1.49
C CYS A 283 -18.82 -0.15 -1.12
N MET A 284 -18.55 -1.22 -1.83
CA MET A 284 -19.24 -2.49 -1.67
C MET A 284 -18.22 -3.60 -1.48
N ASP A 285 -18.61 -4.59 -0.71
CA ASP A 285 -17.92 -5.87 -0.71
C ASP A 285 -18.38 -6.70 -1.91
N VAL A 286 -17.47 -7.44 -2.50
CA VAL A 286 -17.82 -8.43 -3.53
C VAL A 286 -18.54 -9.59 -2.84
N LYS A 287 -19.86 -9.67 -2.99
CA LYS A 287 -20.67 -10.72 -2.33
C LYS A 287 -21.12 -11.81 -3.28
N ARG A 288 -20.87 -13.05 -2.86
CA ARG A 288 -21.80 -14.16 -3.08
C ARG A 288 -21.98 -14.90 -1.77
N ASN A 289 -22.95 -14.62 -0.94
CA ASN A 289 -23.24 -15.28 0.34
C ASN A 289 -22.24 -15.03 1.47
N ALA A 290 -22.47 -13.92 2.19
CA ALA A 290 -21.91 -13.62 3.51
C ALA A 290 -20.43 -13.23 3.59
N LEU A 291 -20.28 -12.00 3.86
CA LEU A 291 -19.21 -11.30 4.56
C LEU A 291 -18.51 -12.18 5.58
N HIS A 292 -17.22 -12.14 5.61
CA HIS A 292 -16.40 -11.95 6.81
C HIS A 292 -14.90 -12.22 6.61
N ASP A 293 -14.40 -12.52 5.43
CA ASP A 293 -12.96 -12.68 5.30
C ASP A 293 -12.40 -11.73 4.25
N VAL A 294 -11.46 -10.94 4.69
CA VAL A 294 -10.82 -9.86 3.98
C VAL A 294 -9.42 -10.32 3.59
N ALA A 295 -9.06 -10.19 2.33
CA ALA A 295 -7.67 -10.31 1.94
C ALA A 295 -6.93 -9.05 2.43
N PHE A 296 -5.92 -9.22 3.28
CA PHE A 296 -5.13 -8.11 3.82
C PHE A 296 -3.78 -8.04 3.11
N ALA A 297 -3.46 -6.90 2.55
CA ALA A 297 -2.07 -6.54 2.28
C ALA A 297 -1.52 -5.81 3.52
N VAL A 298 -0.51 -6.38 4.16
CA VAL A 298 0.21 -5.72 5.24
C VAL A 298 1.36 -4.93 4.64
N VAL A 299 1.39 -3.64 4.93
CA VAL A 299 2.45 -2.74 4.47
C VAL A 299 3.37 -2.43 5.64
N GLY A 300 4.65 -2.77 5.49
CA GLY A 300 5.67 -2.50 6.50
C GLY A 300 6.77 -1.58 5.96
N VAL A 301 7.44 -0.86 6.85
CA VAL A 301 8.66 -0.10 6.54
C VAL A 301 9.85 -0.90 7.06
N HIS A 302 10.79 -1.20 6.18
CA HIS A 302 12.03 -1.88 6.52
C HIS A 302 13.11 -0.87 6.91
N VAL A 303 13.91 -1.21 7.92
CA VAL A 303 15.11 -0.47 8.32
C VAL A 303 16.30 -1.42 8.24
N PRO A 304 17.24 -1.26 7.26
CA PRO A 304 18.43 -2.09 7.20
C PRO A 304 19.36 -1.84 8.40
N ASP A 305 19.96 -2.92 8.91
CA ASP A 305 21.01 -2.80 9.90
C ASP A 305 22.29 -2.24 9.25
N ARG A 306 22.64 -1.01 9.58
CA ARG A 306 23.97 -0.50 9.28
C ARG A 306 24.90 -0.97 10.38
N GLN A 307 25.72 -1.97 10.07
CA GLN A 307 26.88 -2.28 10.89
C GLN A 307 27.64 -1.00 11.24
N GLU A 308 27.79 -0.82 12.52
CA GLU A 308 28.38 0.28 13.26
C GLU A 308 29.49 1.07 12.56
N SER A 309 29.19 2.30 12.22
CA SER A 309 30.11 3.40 12.44
C SER A 309 29.42 4.39 13.39
N GLY A 310 29.60 4.14 14.68
CA GLY A 310 29.51 5.11 15.78
C GLY A 310 28.36 6.14 15.78
N GLY A 311 27.10 5.72 15.77
CA GLY A 311 26.00 6.69 15.93
C GLY A 311 24.68 5.96 16.18
N ARG A 312 24.18 6.04 17.42
CA ARG A 312 22.87 5.52 17.79
C ARG A 312 21.77 6.20 16.99
N CYS A 313 21.12 5.49 16.11
CA CYS A 313 19.87 5.94 15.51
C CYS A 313 18.82 4.82 15.66
N GLY A 314 18.17 4.78 16.80
CA GLY A 314 16.90 4.09 16.95
C GLY A 314 15.81 4.98 16.35
N VAL A 315 15.31 4.64 15.18
CA VAL A 315 14.12 5.30 14.62
C VAL A 315 12.91 4.69 15.32
N ALA A 316 12.36 5.38 16.32
CA ALA A 316 11.08 5.03 16.92
C ALA A 316 9.97 5.54 16.00
N PHE A 317 9.33 4.67 15.24
CA PHE A 317 8.05 5.00 14.62
C PHE A 317 6.97 4.86 15.70
N ALA A 318 6.41 5.99 16.14
CA ALA A 318 5.22 5.96 16.98
C ALA A 318 4.04 5.52 16.10
N LEU A 319 3.46 4.36 16.41
CA LEU A 319 2.18 3.94 15.86
C LEU A 319 1.13 4.97 16.29
N ALA A 320 0.58 5.72 15.35
CA ALA A 320 -0.67 6.43 15.59
C ALA A 320 -1.74 5.39 15.93
N GLU A 321 -2.56 5.65 16.94
CA GLU A 321 -3.62 4.78 17.44
C GLU A 321 -4.39 4.11 16.28
N ILE A 322 -4.18 2.82 16.08
CA ILE A 322 -5.02 2.02 15.20
C ILE A 322 -6.30 1.73 15.99
N ARG A 323 -7.30 2.60 15.87
CA ARG A 323 -8.64 2.29 16.34
C ARG A 323 -9.33 1.48 15.24
N PHE A 324 -9.45 0.18 15.50
CA PHE A 324 -10.36 -0.67 14.74
C PHE A 324 -11.79 -0.23 15.10
N GLY A 325 -12.44 0.52 14.18
CA GLY A 325 -13.88 0.70 14.21
C GLY A 325 -14.53 -0.61 13.77
N VAL A 326 -15.31 -1.21 14.66
CA VAL A 326 -16.20 -2.36 14.43
C VAL A 326 -17.31 -1.95 13.47
#